data_56f02beb45897697917b8a967c8edb5d
#
_entry.id   56f02beb45897697917b8a967c8edb5d
#
_cell.length_a   1.000
_cell.length_b   1.000
_cell.length_c   1.000
_cell.angle_alpha   90.00
_cell.angle_beta   90.00
_cell.angle_gamma   90.00
#
_symmetry.space_group_name_H-M   'P 1'
#
loop_
_entity.id
_entity.type
_entity.pdbx_description
1 polymer ?
#
loop_
_entity_poly.entity_id
_entity_poly.type
_entity_poly.pdbx_seq_one_letter_code
_entity_poly.pdbx_strand_id
1 'polypeptide(L)'
;DKLFDGIFDIRDCEFIPKPSKEPYEKLVENYKIEPQYCIFFEDIARNLKPAYELGMKTVWIKNEEPWAAKYSDSNFINYKTDNLAKFLKEINELR
;
A
#
# COMPACT_ATOMS: atom_id res chain seq x y z
N ASP A 1 -20.66 -4.60 6.37
CA ASP A 1 -19.75 -3.46 6.44
C ASP A 1 -18.44 -3.72 5.74
N LYS A 2 -18.02 -2.75 4.99
CA LYS A 2 -16.74 -2.81 4.33
C LYS A 2 -15.72 -2.02 5.13
N LEU A 3 -14.61 -2.66 5.47
CA LEU A 3 -13.49 -1.93 6.05
C LEU A 3 -12.76 -1.12 4.97
N PHE A 4 -12.77 -1.64 3.75
CA PHE A 4 -12.05 -1.01 2.64
C PHE A 4 -12.86 -1.12 1.36
N ASP A 5 -12.88 -0.03 0.57
CA ASP A 5 -13.52 -0.02 -0.74
C ASP A 5 -12.63 -0.63 -1.82
N GLY A 6 -11.31 -0.60 -1.63
CA GLY A 6 -10.40 -1.15 -2.61
C GLY A 6 -9.10 -1.62 -2.01
N ILE A 7 -8.55 -2.66 -2.61
CA ILE A 7 -7.22 -3.18 -2.29
C ILE A 7 -6.39 -3.08 -3.55
N PHE A 8 -5.29 -2.34 -3.48
CA PHE A 8 -4.43 -2.12 -4.63
C PHE A 8 -3.08 -2.80 -4.44
N ASP A 9 -2.80 -3.72 -5.34
CA ASP A 9 -1.45 -4.24 -5.54
C ASP A 9 -0.96 -3.62 -6.83
N ILE A 10 0.05 -2.77 -6.76
CA ILE A 10 0.55 -2.05 -7.94
C ILE A 10 1.09 -2.97 -9.01
N ARG A 11 1.40 -4.21 -8.65
CA ARG A 11 1.86 -5.20 -9.64
C ARG A 11 0.75 -5.60 -10.59
N ASP A 12 -0.51 -5.36 -10.22
CA ASP A 12 -1.67 -5.70 -11.03
C ASP A 12 -2.11 -4.59 -11.96
N CYS A 13 -1.45 -3.44 -11.92
CA CYS A 13 -1.76 -2.31 -12.79
C CYS A 13 -0.46 -1.73 -13.36
N GLU A 14 -0.59 -0.86 -14.34
CA GLU A 14 0.57 -0.26 -15.01
C GLU A 14 1.16 0.91 -14.21
N PHE A 15 0.79 1.04 -12.98
CA PHE A 15 1.27 2.10 -12.12
C PHE A 15 2.74 1.87 -11.73
N ILE A 16 3.56 2.90 -11.90
CA ILE A 16 4.97 2.87 -11.50
C ILE A 16 5.11 3.70 -10.23
N PRO A 17 5.36 3.06 -9.08
CA PRO A 17 5.45 3.79 -7.81
C PRO A 17 6.70 4.66 -7.76
N LYS A 18 6.53 5.83 -7.18
CA LYS A 18 7.62 6.78 -6.96
C LYS A 18 7.47 7.38 -5.57
N PRO A 19 8.54 7.94 -4.98
CA PRO A 19 8.45 8.54 -3.65
C PRO A 19 7.78 9.94 -3.66
N SER A 20 7.05 10.28 -4.71
CA SER A 20 6.31 11.53 -4.80
C SER A 20 4.81 11.25 -4.83
N LYS A 21 4.00 12.23 -4.42
CA LYS A 21 2.54 12.07 -4.34
C LYS A 21 1.84 12.05 -5.70
N GLU A 22 2.38 12.72 -6.68
CA GLU A 22 1.69 12.94 -7.95
C GLU A 22 1.14 11.68 -8.61
N PRO A 23 1.94 10.58 -8.77
CA PRO A 23 1.40 9.36 -9.36
C PRO A 23 0.25 8.76 -8.56
N TYR A 24 0.32 8.86 -7.24
CA TYR A 24 -0.70 8.30 -6.35
C TYR A 24 -1.98 9.11 -6.41
N GLU A 25 -1.86 10.43 -6.51
CA GLU A 25 -3.02 11.29 -6.69
C GLU A 25 -3.74 11.01 -8.01
N LYS A 26 -2.98 10.77 -9.07
CA LYS A 26 -3.55 10.39 -10.36
C LYS A 26 -4.23 9.03 -10.30
N LEU A 27 -3.66 8.09 -9.56
CA LEU A 27 -4.28 6.77 -9.37
C LEU A 27 -5.64 6.92 -8.68
N VAL A 28 -5.69 7.69 -7.61
CA VAL A 28 -6.93 7.96 -6.87
C VAL A 28 -7.97 8.60 -7.79
N GLU A 29 -7.56 9.60 -8.55
CA GLU A 29 -8.46 10.31 -9.46
C GLU A 29 -8.97 9.41 -10.59
N ASN A 30 -8.06 8.66 -11.23
CA ASN A 30 -8.41 7.81 -12.37
C ASN A 30 -9.37 6.69 -12.00
N TYR A 31 -9.23 6.12 -10.81
CA TYR A 31 -10.08 5.03 -10.36
C TYR A 31 -11.21 5.50 -9.45
N LYS A 32 -11.29 6.80 -9.18
CA LYS A 32 -12.34 7.41 -8.35
C LYS A 32 -12.48 6.72 -6.98
N ILE A 33 -11.33 6.44 -6.37
CA ILE A 33 -11.29 5.77 -5.07
C ILE A 33 -11.15 6.79 -3.94
N GLU A 34 -11.62 6.40 -2.76
CA GLU A 34 -11.42 7.19 -1.55
C GLU A 34 -10.24 6.60 -0.77
N PRO A 35 -9.14 7.34 -0.60
CA PRO A 35 -7.92 6.80 0.00
C PRO A 35 -8.13 6.15 1.36
N GLN A 36 -8.98 6.73 2.22
CA GLN A 36 -9.21 6.20 3.56
C GLN A 36 -9.80 4.78 3.56
N TYR A 37 -10.34 4.33 2.43
CA TYR A 37 -10.89 2.99 2.28
C TYR A 37 -10.04 2.08 1.43
N CYS A 38 -8.79 2.45 1.19
CA CYS A 38 -7.86 1.71 0.34
C CYS A 38 -6.68 1.19 1.12
N ILE A 39 -6.19 0.03 0.72
CA ILE A 39 -4.94 -0.54 1.20
C ILE A 39 -3.97 -0.57 0.04
N PHE A 40 -2.76 -0.08 0.26
CA PHE A 40 -1.72 -0.05 -0.76
C PHE A 40 -0.57 -0.96 -0.33
N PHE A 41 -0.25 -1.93 -1.16
CA PHE A 41 0.81 -2.93 -0.93
C PHE A 41 2.02 -2.61 -1.77
N GLU A 42 3.22 -2.69 -1.18
CA GLU A 42 4.45 -2.39 -1.89
C GLU A 42 5.63 -3.05 -1.17
N ASP A 43 6.61 -3.54 -1.93
CA ASP A 43 7.80 -4.16 -1.36
C ASP A 43 8.94 -3.16 -1.16
N ILE A 44 8.89 -2.01 -1.81
CA ILE A 44 9.85 -0.92 -1.57
C ILE A 44 9.22 0.03 -0.56
N ALA A 45 9.71 -0.01 0.69
CA ALA A 45 9.07 0.67 1.80
C ALA A 45 8.87 2.17 1.56
N ARG A 46 9.89 2.86 1.02
CA ARG A 46 9.79 4.32 0.82
C ARG A 46 8.67 4.73 -0.13
N ASN A 47 8.23 3.83 -1.01
CA ASN A 47 7.17 4.13 -1.96
C ASN A 47 5.78 4.15 -1.30
N LEU A 48 5.69 3.70 -0.05
CA LEU A 48 4.42 3.74 0.68
C LEU A 48 4.13 5.10 1.31
N LYS A 49 5.15 5.94 1.46
CA LYS A 49 4.96 7.25 2.09
C LYS A 49 3.90 8.11 1.40
N PRO A 50 3.93 8.28 0.07
CA PRO A 50 2.90 9.10 -0.58
C PRO A 50 1.50 8.53 -0.42
N ALA A 51 1.34 7.21 -0.48
CA ALA A 51 0.04 6.57 -0.26
C ALA A 51 -0.47 6.85 1.16
N TYR A 52 0.41 6.74 2.14
CA TYR A 52 0.07 7.04 3.53
C TYR A 52 -0.36 8.50 3.69
N GLU A 53 0.35 9.41 3.06
CA GLU A 53 0.03 10.85 3.14
C GLU A 53 -1.30 11.19 2.49
N LEU A 54 -1.76 10.37 1.55
CA LEU A 54 -3.09 10.52 0.95
C LEU A 54 -4.20 9.91 1.81
N GLY A 55 -3.85 9.18 2.86
CA GLY A 55 -4.81 8.58 3.77
C GLY A 55 -5.05 7.10 3.57
N MET A 56 -4.31 6.46 2.68
CA MET A 56 -4.40 5.02 2.48
C MET A 56 -3.75 4.26 3.64
N LYS A 57 -4.23 3.04 3.87
CA LYS A 57 -3.50 2.10 4.71
C LYS A 57 -2.37 1.50 3.90
N THR A 58 -1.21 1.38 4.52
CA THR A 58 -0.01 0.93 3.82
C THR A 58 0.48 -0.38 4.40
N VAL A 59 0.85 -1.29 3.51
CA VAL A 59 1.37 -2.60 3.89
C VAL A 59 2.69 -2.82 3.16
N TRP A 60 3.76 -2.99 3.92
CA TRP A 60 5.06 -3.32 3.35
C TRP A 60 5.17 -4.85 3.23
N ILE A 61 5.37 -5.31 2.01
CA ILE A 61 5.67 -6.72 1.74
C ILE A 61 7.17 -6.88 1.91
N LYS A 62 7.58 -7.63 2.92
CA LYS A 62 8.99 -7.73 3.29
C LYS A 62 9.86 -8.14 2.11
N ASN A 63 10.89 -7.37 1.88
CA ASN A 63 11.91 -7.59 0.87
C ASN A 63 13.25 -7.44 1.57
N GLU A 64 14.12 -8.44 1.45
CA GLU A 64 15.39 -8.47 2.17
C GLU A 64 16.46 -7.54 1.58
N GLU A 65 16.23 -7.02 0.38
CA GLU A 65 17.16 -6.08 -0.21
C GLU A 65 17.22 -4.81 0.63
N PRO A 66 18.44 -4.36 1.03
CA PRO A 66 18.53 -3.19 1.91
C PRO A 66 17.88 -1.93 1.36
N TRP A 67 17.95 -1.72 0.05
CA TRP A 67 17.35 -0.54 -0.58
C TRP A 67 15.82 -0.60 -0.54
N ALA A 68 15.22 -1.79 -0.54
CA ALA A 68 13.78 -1.96 -0.45
C ALA A 68 13.30 -1.87 1.00
N ALA A 69 14.12 -2.36 1.94
CA ALA A 69 13.76 -2.37 3.37
C ALA A 69 14.03 -1.03 4.04
N LYS A 70 14.75 -0.11 3.41
CA LYS A 70 15.03 1.19 3.97
C LYS A 70 13.71 1.90 4.29
N TYR A 71 13.62 2.48 5.49
CA TYR A 71 12.42 3.16 6.00
C TYR A 71 11.27 2.22 6.37
N SER A 72 11.48 0.90 6.41
CA SER A 72 10.40 -0.04 6.74
C SER A 72 9.90 0.08 8.18
N ASP A 73 10.67 0.74 9.05
CA ASP A 73 10.26 0.99 10.43
C ASP A 73 9.62 2.36 10.63
N SER A 74 9.35 3.08 9.55
CA SER A 74 8.78 4.42 9.60
C SER A 74 7.29 4.38 9.95
N ASN A 75 6.78 5.51 10.47
CA ASN A 75 5.37 5.62 10.85
C ASN A 75 4.42 5.61 9.66
N PHE A 76 4.90 5.77 8.44
CA PHE A 76 4.06 5.67 7.25
C PHE A 76 3.82 4.23 6.80
N ILE A 77 4.34 3.24 7.54
CA ILE A 77 4.08 1.81 7.32
C ILE A 77 3.08 1.37 8.37
N ASN A 78 1.84 1.07 7.96
CA ASN A 78 0.82 0.63 8.90
C ASN A 78 0.99 -0.85 9.28
N TYR A 79 1.32 -1.68 8.30
CA TYR A 79 1.46 -3.13 8.50
C TYR A 79 2.63 -3.68 7.72
N LYS A 80 3.16 -4.80 8.19
CA LYS A 80 4.24 -5.53 7.51
C LYS A 80 3.80 -6.97 7.33
N THR A 81 4.11 -7.56 6.18
CA THR A 81 3.85 -8.97 5.95
C THR A 81 4.93 -9.57 5.06
N ASP A 82 5.22 -10.83 5.27
CA ASP A 82 6.11 -11.58 4.38
C ASP A 82 5.33 -12.43 3.38
N ASN A 83 3.99 -12.41 3.49
CA ASN A 83 3.13 -13.22 2.62
C ASN A 83 1.83 -12.47 2.36
N LEU A 84 1.70 -11.95 1.14
CA LEU A 84 0.52 -11.17 0.76
C LEU A 84 -0.76 -11.99 0.85
N ALA A 85 -0.74 -13.23 0.37
CA ALA A 85 -1.92 -14.09 0.37
C ALA A 85 -2.42 -14.36 1.79
N LYS A 86 -1.50 -14.61 2.72
CA LYS A 86 -1.84 -14.82 4.13
C LYS A 86 -2.44 -13.56 4.73
N PHE A 87 -1.85 -12.41 4.44
CA PHE A 87 -2.35 -11.14 4.95
C PHE A 87 -3.78 -10.86 4.47
N LEU A 88 -4.04 -11.09 3.18
CA LEU A 88 -5.36 -10.89 2.61
C LEU A 88 -6.40 -11.83 3.22
N LYS A 89 -6.00 -13.07 3.50
CA LYS A 89 -6.87 -14.02 4.17
C LYS A 89 -7.23 -13.54 5.57
N GLU A 90 -6.26 -13.03 6.33
CA GLU A 90 -6.50 -12.52 7.67
C GLU A 90 -7.44 -11.31 7.65
N ILE A 91 -7.31 -10.42 6.67
CA ILE A 91 -8.22 -9.28 6.52
C ILE A 91 -9.65 -9.77 6.27
N ASN A 92 -9.81 -10.76 5.40
CA ASN A 92 -11.13 -11.30 5.10
C ASN A 92 -11.78 -11.94 6.32
N GLU A 93 -11.00 -12.54 7.20
CA GLU A 93 -11.52 -13.13 8.44
C GLU A 93 -12.00 -12.06 9.42
N LEU A 94 -11.43 -10.85 9.36
CA LEU A 94 -11.85 -9.74 10.23
C LEU A 94 -13.11 -9.04 9.73
N ARG A 95 -13.47 -9.29 8.49
CA ARG A 95 -14.66 -8.68 7.88
C ARG A 95 -15.89 -9.51 8.15
#